data_5bfd5f00cd02ffcf82c8ee3b0c7f2917
#
_entry.id   5bfd5f00cd02ffcf82c8ee3b0c7f2917
#
_cell.length_a   1.000
_cell.length_b   1.000
_cell.length_c   1.000
_cell.angle_alpha   90.00
_cell.angle_beta   90.00
_cell.angle_gamma   90.00
#
_symmetry.space_group_name_H-M   'P 1'
#
loop_
_entity.id
_entity.type
_entity.pdbx_description
1 polymer ?
#
loop_
_entity_poly.entity_id
_entity_poly.type
_entity_poly.pdbx_seq_one_letter_code
_entity_poly.pdbx_strand_id
1 'polypeptide(L)'
;ATGVLGKGGRGTPDHFGVAGRIDLVTSTLGKALGGAAGGFTTGRKELIELLRQRSRPYLFSNSLPPVIAAAALKAIALVEHGDHLRVNLMEQAGWLRGQLAALGFTLVPGHHPIIPVMLGDASIATHMADRLLQEGIYVVGFSYPVVPKGQARIRLQLSAAHTRAQLERAVAAFATVGRELHVIK
;
A
#
# COMPACT_ATOMS: atom_id res chain seq x y z
N ALA A 1 2.81 -5.75 5.13
CA ALA A 1 3.65 -4.61 4.71
C ALA A 1 5.11 -5.00 4.46
N THR A 2 5.34 -6.26 4.08
CA THR A 2 6.65 -6.78 3.65
C THR A 2 7.20 -5.93 2.50
N GLY A 3 8.45 -5.53 2.59
CA GLY A 3 9.13 -4.63 1.66
C GLY A 3 8.95 -3.14 1.97
N VAL A 4 7.99 -2.75 2.84
CA VAL A 4 7.66 -1.35 3.14
C VAL A 4 7.95 -0.99 4.58
N LEU A 5 7.42 -1.73 5.55
CA LEU A 5 7.58 -1.45 6.98
C LEU A 5 8.67 -2.32 7.61
N GLY A 6 9.14 -1.85 8.76
CA GLY A 6 10.18 -2.53 9.54
C GLY A 6 11.58 -2.32 8.99
N LYS A 7 12.60 -2.60 9.81
CA LYS A 7 14.00 -2.48 9.43
C LYS A 7 14.30 -3.45 8.28
N GLY A 8 14.96 -2.96 7.23
CA GLY A 8 15.24 -3.76 6.04
C GLY A 8 13.97 -4.25 5.30
N GLY A 9 12.80 -3.62 5.52
CA GLY A 9 11.54 -4.03 4.89
C GLY A 9 10.96 -5.35 5.41
N ARG A 10 11.31 -5.79 6.61
CA ARG A 10 10.87 -7.08 7.20
C ARG A 10 9.38 -7.15 7.54
N GLY A 11 8.66 -6.05 7.38
CA GLY A 11 7.21 -6.03 7.50
C GLY A 11 6.70 -5.69 8.89
N THR A 12 5.41 -5.92 9.07
CA THR A 12 4.66 -5.55 10.27
C THR A 12 5.19 -6.16 11.58
N PRO A 13 5.60 -7.44 11.64
CA PRO A 13 6.14 -8.00 12.89
C PRO A 13 7.38 -7.28 13.39
N ASP A 14 8.28 -6.90 12.49
CA ASP A 14 9.49 -6.15 12.84
C ASP A 14 9.15 -4.71 13.23
N HIS A 15 8.23 -4.07 12.51
CA HIS A 15 7.78 -2.71 12.81
C HIS A 15 7.23 -2.55 14.23
N PHE A 16 6.54 -3.57 14.74
CA PHE A 16 6.00 -3.61 16.11
C PHE A 16 6.91 -4.30 17.14
N GLY A 17 8.10 -4.72 16.76
CA GLY A 17 9.05 -5.38 17.66
C GLY A 17 8.60 -6.75 18.16
N VAL A 18 7.73 -7.45 17.42
CA VAL A 18 7.14 -8.74 17.81
C VAL A 18 7.57 -9.91 16.93
N ALA A 19 8.60 -9.74 16.10
CA ALA A 19 9.05 -10.76 15.15
C ALA A 19 9.33 -12.12 15.82
N GLY A 20 9.92 -12.14 17.01
CA GLY A 20 10.21 -13.36 17.77
C GLY A 20 8.97 -14.07 18.38
N ARG A 21 7.78 -13.48 18.27
CA ARG A 21 6.52 -14.00 18.79
C ARG A 21 5.58 -14.52 17.69
N ILE A 22 6.04 -14.48 16.43
CA ILE A 22 5.25 -14.87 15.27
C ILE A 22 5.78 -16.21 14.74
N ASP A 23 4.94 -17.21 14.74
CA ASP A 23 5.29 -18.56 14.27
C ASP A 23 5.26 -18.69 12.76
N LEU A 24 4.33 -18.00 12.09
CA LEU A 24 4.14 -18.00 10.64
C LEU A 24 3.87 -16.60 10.10
N VAL A 25 4.48 -16.29 8.98
CA VAL A 25 4.19 -15.07 8.20
C VAL A 25 3.77 -15.48 6.80
N THR A 26 2.64 -14.97 6.34
CA THR A 26 2.25 -15.05 4.94
C THR A 26 2.35 -13.68 4.30
N SER A 27 2.82 -13.63 3.05
CA SER A 27 2.96 -12.37 2.32
C SER A 27 2.71 -12.59 0.83
N THR A 28 2.36 -11.50 0.15
CA THR A 28 2.14 -11.49 -1.30
C THR A 28 3.38 -11.04 -2.04
N LEU A 29 3.63 -11.63 -3.19
CA LEU A 29 4.67 -11.19 -4.14
C LEU A 29 4.15 -10.17 -5.15
N GLY A 30 2.83 -10.03 -5.32
CA GLY A 30 2.19 -9.17 -6.32
C GLY A 30 1.88 -7.76 -5.85
N LYS A 31 2.55 -7.23 -4.83
CA LYS A 31 2.38 -5.86 -4.32
C LYS A 31 3.73 -5.14 -4.25
N ALA A 32 4.14 -4.69 -3.07
CA ALA A 32 5.39 -3.92 -2.88
C ALA A 32 6.65 -4.67 -3.34
N LEU A 33 6.65 -6.00 -3.31
CA LEU A 33 7.75 -6.82 -3.81
C LEU A 33 7.82 -6.93 -5.34
N GLY A 34 6.80 -6.43 -6.07
CA GLY A 34 6.83 -6.33 -7.53
C GLY A 34 6.91 -7.66 -8.30
N GLY A 35 6.65 -8.78 -7.65
CA GLY A 35 6.80 -10.13 -8.22
C GLY A 35 5.63 -10.59 -9.12
N ALA A 36 4.79 -9.69 -9.59
CA ALA A 36 3.62 -9.91 -10.45
C ALA A 36 2.50 -10.75 -9.82
N ALA A 37 2.77 -11.95 -9.29
CA ALA A 37 1.76 -12.87 -8.80
C ALA A 37 2.27 -13.74 -7.65
N GLY A 38 1.35 -14.41 -6.96
CA GLY A 38 1.64 -15.38 -5.93
C GLY A 38 1.98 -14.78 -4.58
N GLY A 39 2.52 -15.61 -3.73
CA GLY A 39 2.89 -15.29 -2.37
C GLY A 39 3.75 -16.37 -1.76
N PHE A 40 4.09 -16.21 -0.50
CA PHE A 40 4.87 -17.17 0.26
C PHE A 40 4.40 -17.25 1.71
N THR A 41 4.68 -18.39 2.32
CA THR A 41 4.56 -18.59 3.76
C THR A 41 5.92 -18.97 4.30
N THR A 42 6.35 -18.32 5.37
CA THR A 42 7.61 -18.59 6.06
C THR A 42 7.37 -18.70 7.55
N GLY A 43 8.21 -19.45 8.25
CA GLY A 43 8.11 -19.67 9.68
C GLY A 43 8.95 -20.83 10.14
N ARG A 44 8.57 -21.42 11.28
CA ARG A 44 9.28 -22.59 11.86
C ARG A 44 9.23 -23.76 10.88
N LYS A 45 10.35 -24.46 10.76
CA LYS A 45 10.56 -25.55 9.79
C LYS A 45 9.45 -26.60 9.88
N GLU A 46 9.13 -27.04 11.07
CA GLU A 46 8.13 -28.09 11.32
C GLU A 46 6.75 -27.71 10.82
N LEU A 47 6.39 -26.41 10.98
CA LEU A 47 5.11 -25.87 10.50
C LEU A 47 5.09 -25.79 8.96
N ILE A 48 6.19 -25.37 8.35
CA ILE A 48 6.29 -25.31 6.89
C ILE A 48 6.24 -26.70 6.27
N GLU A 49 6.93 -27.69 6.86
CA GLU A 49 6.85 -29.08 6.42
C GLU A 49 5.43 -29.64 6.54
N LEU A 50 4.74 -29.37 7.65
CA LEU A 50 3.34 -29.76 7.83
C LEU A 50 2.43 -29.11 6.76
N LEU A 51 2.60 -27.81 6.50
CA LEU A 51 1.81 -27.10 5.49
C LEU A 51 2.03 -27.68 4.10
N ARG A 52 3.24 -28.05 3.72
CA ARG A 52 3.54 -28.71 2.45
C ARG A 52 2.81 -30.02 2.26
N GLN A 53 2.53 -30.74 3.35
CA GLN A 53 1.83 -32.04 3.31
C GLN A 53 0.30 -31.91 3.47
N ARG A 54 -0.20 -30.83 4.06
CA ARG A 54 -1.61 -30.75 4.49
C ARG A 54 -2.35 -29.53 3.96
N SER A 55 -1.66 -28.50 3.49
CA SER A 55 -2.32 -27.30 2.96
C SER A 55 -2.96 -27.57 1.62
N ARG A 56 -4.29 -27.63 1.58
CA ARG A 56 -5.06 -27.89 0.34
C ARG A 56 -4.72 -26.89 -0.78
N PRO A 57 -4.62 -25.56 -0.52
CA PRO A 57 -4.21 -24.62 -1.56
C PRO A 57 -2.84 -24.94 -2.17
N TYR A 58 -1.88 -25.42 -1.38
CA TYR A 58 -0.56 -25.80 -1.85
C TYR A 58 -0.59 -27.12 -2.67
N LEU A 59 -1.35 -28.10 -2.19
CA LEU A 59 -1.41 -29.44 -2.81
C LEU A 59 -2.23 -29.45 -4.10
N PHE A 60 -3.27 -28.62 -4.22
CA PHE A 60 -4.25 -28.67 -5.29
C PHE A 60 -4.28 -27.40 -6.17
N SER A 61 -3.31 -26.52 -6.03
CA SER A 61 -3.12 -25.37 -6.92
C SER A 61 -1.86 -25.54 -7.75
N ASN A 62 -1.83 -24.89 -8.91
CA ASN A 62 -0.63 -24.84 -9.73
C ASN A 62 0.52 -24.14 -8.98
N SER A 63 1.72 -24.64 -9.18
CA SER A 63 2.95 -24.03 -8.61
C SER A 63 3.20 -22.66 -9.21
N LEU A 64 3.88 -21.82 -8.42
CA LEU A 64 4.36 -20.53 -8.90
C LEU A 64 5.32 -20.72 -10.08
N PRO A 65 5.11 -20.04 -11.23
CA PRO A 65 6.01 -20.16 -12.37
C PRO A 65 7.46 -19.81 -12.00
N PRO A 66 8.47 -20.52 -12.52
CA PRO A 66 9.88 -20.27 -12.19
C PRO A 66 10.32 -18.83 -12.45
N VAL A 67 9.81 -18.18 -13.50
CA VAL A 67 10.10 -16.77 -13.82
C VAL A 67 9.62 -15.83 -12.71
N ILE A 68 8.47 -16.09 -12.13
CA ILE A 68 7.94 -15.31 -11.01
C ILE A 68 8.77 -15.56 -9.74
N ALA A 69 9.15 -16.80 -9.48
CA ALA A 69 10.03 -17.13 -8.36
C ALA A 69 11.39 -16.44 -8.47
N ALA A 70 12.01 -16.43 -9.66
CA ALA A 70 13.27 -15.73 -9.92
C ALA A 70 13.13 -14.20 -9.74
N ALA A 71 12.05 -13.60 -10.26
CA ALA A 71 11.76 -12.18 -10.06
C ALA A 71 11.57 -11.84 -8.58
N ALA A 72 10.87 -12.69 -7.84
CA ALA A 72 10.64 -12.52 -6.41
C ALA A 72 11.95 -12.59 -5.59
N LEU A 73 12.84 -13.52 -5.90
CA LEU A 73 14.16 -13.60 -5.27
C LEU A 73 14.97 -12.32 -5.50
N LYS A 74 14.96 -11.81 -6.74
CA LYS A 74 15.63 -10.53 -7.05
C LYS A 74 14.98 -9.36 -6.31
N ALA A 75 13.67 -9.32 -6.24
CA ALA A 75 12.94 -8.28 -5.50
C ALA A 75 13.27 -8.29 -4.01
N ILE A 76 13.35 -9.47 -3.38
CA ILE A 76 13.76 -9.61 -1.97
C ILE A 76 15.17 -9.09 -1.77
N ALA A 77 16.13 -9.46 -2.62
CA ALA A 77 17.49 -8.95 -2.55
C ALA A 77 17.57 -7.42 -2.71
N LEU A 78 16.74 -6.82 -3.59
CA LEU A 78 16.63 -5.37 -3.71
C LEU A 78 16.03 -4.71 -2.46
N VAL A 79 15.07 -5.35 -1.81
CA VAL A 79 14.47 -4.88 -0.56
C VAL A 79 15.51 -4.86 0.57
N GLU A 80 16.36 -5.87 0.67
CA GLU A 80 17.43 -5.94 1.70
C GLU A 80 18.39 -4.74 1.64
N HIS A 81 18.65 -4.22 0.45
CA HIS A 81 19.54 -3.08 0.21
C HIS A 81 18.80 -1.76 -0.06
N GLY A 82 17.48 -1.75 0.01
CA GLY A 82 16.61 -0.65 -0.41
C GLY A 82 16.18 0.31 0.71
N ASP A 83 16.93 0.44 1.81
CA ASP A 83 16.55 1.33 2.91
C ASP A 83 16.38 2.80 2.47
N HIS A 84 17.22 3.29 1.57
CA HIS A 84 17.10 4.65 1.02
C HIS A 84 15.76 4.89 0.31
N LEU A 85 15.20 3.88 -0.38
CA LEU A 85 13.87 3.98 -1.03
C LEU A 85 12.77 4.05 0.02
N ARG A 86 12.88 3.30 1.10
CA ARG A 86 11.92 3.32 2.21
C ARG A 86 11.94 4.64 2.96
N VAL A 87 13.12 5.16 3.25
CA VAL A 87 13.29 6.47 3.89
C VAL A 87 12.62 7.55 3.04
N ASN A 88 12.98 7.65 1.75
CA ASN A 88 12.36 8.60 0.82
C ASN A 88 10.82 8.44 0.77
N LEU A 89 10.33 7.20 0.68
CA LEU A 89 8.90 6.92 0.64
C LEU A 89 8.17 7.43 1.89
N MET A 90 8.75 7.21 3.08
CA MET A 90 8.14 7.64 4.35
C MET A 90 8.18 9.16 4.51
N GLU A 91 9.28 9.82 4.12
CA GLU A 91 9.39 11.28 4.12
C GLU A 91 8.36 11.91 3.18
N GLN A 92 8.24 11.41 1.96
CA GLN A 92 7.24 11.87 1.00
C GLN A 92 5.80 11.64 1.48
N ALA A 93 5.53 10.49 2.12
CA ALA A 93 4.22 10.21 2.69
C ALA A 93 3.87 11.14 3.84
N GLY A 94 4.82 11.43 4.74
CA GLY A 94 4.66 12.39 5.82
C GLY A 94 4.37 13.79 5.30
N TRP A 95 5.14 14.24 4.32
CA TRP A 95 4.93 15.54 3.68
C TRP A 95 3.55 15.63 3.01
N LEU A 96 3.16 14.63 2.20
CA LEU A 96 1.87 14.65 1.50
C LEU A 96 0.69 14.66 2.49
N ARG A 97 0.79 13.88 3.58
CA ARG A 97 -0.21 13.92 4.67
C ARG A 97 -0.35 15.33 5.25
N GLY A 98 0.76 15.99 5.54
CA GLY A 98 0.77 17.36 6.06
C GLY A 98 0.10 18.34 5.09
N GLN A 99 0.40 18.27 3.79
CA GLN A 99 -0.20 19.14 2.79
C GLN A 99 -1.71 18.93 2.66
N LEU A 100 -2.17 17.68 2.57
CA LEU A 100 -3.60 17.38 2.45
C LEU A 100 -4.36 17.78 3.73
N ALA A 101 -3.80 17.55 4.90
CA ALA A 101 -4.40 17.98 6.16
C ALA A 101 -4.48 19.52 6.25
N ALA A 102 -3.44 20.23 5.82
CA ALA A 102 -3.44 21.71 5.78
C ALA A 102 -4.48 22.28 4.82
N LEU A 103 -4.82 21.57 3.73
CA LEU A 103 -5.92 21.92 2.83
C LEU A 103 -7.31 21.68 3.44
N GLY A 104 -7.42 20.98 4.56
CA GLY A 104 -8.69 20.68 5.22
C GLY A 104 -9.25 19.28 4.96
N PHE A 105 -8.52 18.40 4.27
CA PHE A 105 -8.97 17.02 4.08
C PHE A 105 -8.90 16.21 5.37
N THR A 106 -9.93 15.41 5.61
CA THR A 106 -9.96 14.43 6.69
C THR A 106 -9.18 13.18 6.27
N LEU A 107 -8.12 12.85 7.02
CA LEU A 107 -7.27 11.69 6.75
C LEU A 107 -7.38 10.65 7.86
N VAL A 108 -7.27 9.36 7.51
CA VAL A 108 -7.06 8.33 8.54
C VAL A 108 -5.66 8.51 9.13
N PRO A 109 -5.52 8.61 10.46
CA PRO A 109 -4.22 8.72 11.11
C PRO A 109 -3.30 7.54 10.78
N GLY A 110 -1.99 7.78 10.79
CA GLY A 110 -0.98 6.74 10.57
C GLY A 110 0.24 7.25 9.82
N HIS A 111 1.24 6.38 9.70
CA HIS A 111 2.53 6.67 9.06
C HIS A 111 2.74 5.89 7.76
N HIS A 112 1.79 5.03 7.39
CA HIS A 112 1.90 4.21 6.17
C HIS A 112 1.83 5.09 4.91
N PRO A 113 2.56 4.75 3.83
CA PRO A 113 2.52 5.50 2.56
C PRO A 113 1.21 5.30 1.76
N ILE A 114 0.30 4.49 2.25
CA ILE A 114 -1.10 4.50 1.82
C ILE A 114 -1.85 5.50 2.67
N ILE A 115 -2.46 6.51 2.01
CA ILE A 115 -3.12 7.64 2.66
C ILE A 115 -4.60 7.63 2.29
N PRO A 116 -5.50 7.19 3.18
CA PRO A 116 -6.93 7.31 2.96
C PRO A 116 -7.40 8.75 3.19
N VAL A 117 -7.99 9.35 2.16
CA VAL A 117 -8.69 10.65 2.20
C VAL A 117 -10.17 10.37 2.37
N MET A 118 -10.73 10.69 3.51
CA MET A 118 -12.12 10.37 3.86
C MET A 118 -13.08 11.35 3.22
N LEU A 119 -14.08 10.83 2.52
CA LEU A 119 -15.09 11.61 1.80
C LEU A 119 -16.53 11.33 2.30
N GLY A 120 -16.73 10.19 2.95
CA GLY A 120 -18.00 9.75 3.52
C GLY A 120 -18.98 9.23 2.47
N ASP A 121 -19.32 10.04 1.48
CA ASP A 121 -20.30 9.74 0.43
C ASP A 121 -19.65 9.06 -0.79
N ALA A 122 -20.33 8.03 -1.32
CA ALA A 122 -19.86 7.24 -2.45
C ALA A 122 -19.85 8.02 -3.78
N SER A 123 -20.86 8.89 -3.99
CA SER A 123 -20.95 9.72 -5.19
C SER A 123 -19.81 10.74 -5.22
N ILE A 124 -19.54 11.38 -4.08
CA ILE A 124 -18.40 12.32 -3.95
C ILE A 124 -17.08 11.60 -4.25
N ALA A 125 -16.88 10.40 -3.72
CA ALA A 125 -15.64 9.64 -3.94
C ALA A 125 -15.45 9.28 -5.43
N THR A 126 -16.51 8.93 -6.13
CA THR A 126 -16.49 8.64 -7.57
C THR A 126 -16.22 9.90 -8.38
N HIS A 127 -17.01 10.97 -8.18
CA HIS A 127 -16.83 12.22 -8.91
C HIS A 127 -15.43 12.82 -8.67
N MET A 128 -14.95 12.78 -7.44
CA MET A 128 -13.60 13.28 -7.13
C MET A 128 -12.50 12.47 -7.82
N ALA A 129 -12.64 11.15 -7.91
CA ALA A 129 -11.70 10.31 -8.64
C ALA A 129 -11.69 10.64 -10.15
N ASP A 130 -12.87 10.82 -10.77
CA ASP A 130 -13.02 11.17 -12.18
C ASP A 130 -12.43 12.57 -12.48
N ARG A 131 -12.69 13.54 -11.61
CA ARG A 131 -12.15 14.90 -11.75
C ARG A 131 -10.63 14.93 -11.59
N LEU A 132 -10.08 14.21 -10.60
CA LEU A 132 -8.64 14.09 -10.42
C LEU A 132 -7.96 13.41 -11.62
N LEU A 133 -8.62 12.44 -12.26
CA LEU A 133 -8.10 11.83 -13.49
C LEU A 133 -7.99 12.87 -14.63
N GLN A 134 -8.94 13.79 -14.77
CA GLN A 134 -8.88 14.89 -15.73
C GLN A 134 -7.72 15.85 -15.44
N GLU A 135 -7.35 16.01 -14.15
CA GLU A 135 -6.14 16.76 -13.74
C GLU A 135 -4.84 15.94 -13.90
N GLY A 136 -4.92 14.72 -14.45
CA GLY A 136 -3.79 13.81 -14.65
C GLY A 136 -3.35 13.06 -13.39
N ILE A 137 -4.21 12.98 -12.38
CA ILE A 137 -3.95 12.24 -11.13
C ILE A 137 -4.85 11.00 -11.08
N TYR A 138 -4.24 9.84 -11.30
CA TYR A 138 -4.95 8.57 -11.20
C TYR A 138 -5.11 8.13 -9.75
N VAL A 139 -6.36 8.06 -9.29
CA VAL A 139 -6.75 7.56 -7.97
C VAL A 139 -8.01 6.73 -8.09
N VAL A 140 -8.30 5.91 -7.07
CA VAL A 140 -9.51 5.08 -7.04
C VAL A 140 -10.32 5.43 -5.81
N GLY A 141 -11.61 5.68 -6.04
CA GLY A 141 -12.62 5.81 -4.99
C GLY A 141 -13.01 4.44 -4.45
N PHE A 142 -13.10 4.32 -3.13
CA PHE A 142 -13.58 3.13 -2.44
C PHE A 142 -14.88 3.45 -1.72
N SER A 143 -15.91 2.66 -1.99
CA SER A 143 -17.24 2.79 -1.37
C SER A 143 -17.77 1.42 -0.94
N TYR A 144 -18.97 1.36 -0.37
CA TYR A 144 -19.64 0.10 -0.08
C TYR A 144 -19.80 -0.74 -1.37
N PRO A 145 -19.61 -2.08 -1.33
CA PRO A 145 -19.34 -2.93 -0.16
C PRO A 145 -17.85 -3.07 0.24
N VAL A 146 -16.92 -2.46 -0.48
CA VAL A 146 -15.46 -2.56 -0.21
C VAL A 146 -15.08 -1.90 1.11
N VAL A 147 -15.78 -0.82 1.46
CA VAL A 147 -15.68 -0.15 2.76
C VAL A 147 -17.09 0.02 3.34
N PRO A 148 -17.26 0.19 4.66
CA PRO A 148 -18.57 0.40 5.27
C PRO A 148 -19.31 1.62 4.67
N LYS A 149 -20.65 1.60 4.71
CA LYS A 149 -21.48 2.75 4.32
C LYS A 149 -21.10 4.00 5.12
N GLY A 150 -21.08 5.16 4.49
CA GLY A 150 -20.65 6.41 5.10
C GLY A 150 -19.13 6.56 5.30
N GLN A 151 -18.33 5.62 4.82
CA GLN A 151 -16.88 5.65 4.94
C GLN A 151 -16.18 5.62 3.58
N ALA A 152 -16.83 6.15 2.54
CA ALA A 152 -16.22 6.27 1.22
C ALA A 152 -14.98 7.14 1.30
N ARG A 153 -13.97 6.79 0.51
CA ARG A 153 -12.64 7.41 0.55
C ARG A 153 -11.92 7.27 -0.77
N ILE A 154 -11.01 8.17 -1.04
CA ILE A 154 -9.92 7.94 -2.00
C ILE A 154 -8.72 7.39 -1.22
N ARG A 155 -8.08 6.37 -1.75
CA ARG A 155 -6.86 5.79 -1.16
C ARG A 155 -5.66 6.13 -2.03
N LEU A 156 -4.90 7.13 -1.61
CA LEU A 156 -3.61 7.44 -2.23
C LEU A 156 -2.60 6.35 -1.89
N GLN A 157 -1.85 5.95 -2.88
CA GLN A 157 -0.78 4.96 -2.72
C GLN A 157 0.51 5.51 -3.32
N LEU A 158 1.44 5.90 -2.45
CA LEU A 158 2.71 6.44 -2.87
C LEU A 158 3.67 5.32 -3.30
N SER A 159 4.56 5.68 -4.21
CA SER A 159 5.72 4.88 -4.60
C SER A 159 6.99 5.66 -4.27
N ALA A 160 8.08 4.93 -3.95
CA ALA A 160 9.40 5.52 -3.79
C ALA A 160 9.93 6.20 -5.09
N ALA A 161 9.30 5.89 -6.23
CA ALA A 161 9.63 6.50 -7.52
C ALA A 161 8.93 7.86 -7.77
N HIS A 162 7.95 8.25 -6.94
CA HIS A 162 7.33 9.56 -7.08
C HIS A 162 8.31 10.67 -6.70
N THR A 163 8.40 11.67 -7.58
CA THR A 163 9.19 12.88 -7.32
C THR A 163 8.38 13.88 -6.50
N ARG A 164 9.07 14.81 -5.82
CA ARG A 164 8.43 15.91 -5.10
C ARG A 164 7.50 16.72 -6.01
N ALA A 165 7.95 17.08 -7.22
CA ALA A 165 7.16 17.82 -8.18
C ALA A 165 5.85 17.10 -8.58
N GLN A 166 5.88 15.77 -8.71
CA GLN A 166 4.66 15.00 -8.97
C GLN A 166 3.69 15.04 -7.79
N LEU A 167 4.19 14.99 -6.56
CA LEU A 167 3.35 15.08 -5.35
C LEU A 167 2.79 16.50 -5.17
N GLU A 168 3.54 17.55 -5.49
CA GLU A 168 3.07 18.93 -5.48
C GLU A 168 1.93 19.14 -6.50
N ARG A 169 2.05 18.59 -7.69
CA ARG A 169 0.95 18.56 -8.67
C ARG A 169 -0.28 17.85 -8.12
N ALA A 170 -0.10 16.72 -7.45
CA ALA A 170 -1.21 16.00 -6.84
C ALA A 170 -1.89 16.85 -5.75
N VAL A 171 -1.13 17.53 -4.89
CA VAL A 171 -1.68 18.46 -3.88
C VAL A 171 -2.49 19.57 -4.53
N ALA A 172 -1.96 20.19 -5.61
CA ALA A 172 -2.67 21.26 -6.34
C ALA A 172 -3.98 20.75 -6.94
N ALA A 173 -3.97 19.57 -7.59
CA ALA A 173 -5.17 18.95 -8.14
C ALA A 173 -6.21 18.63 -7.05
N PHE A 174 -5.77 18.07 -5.91
CA PHE A 174 -6.65 17.83 -4.77
C PHE A 174 -7.26 19.12 -4.21
N ALA A 175 -6.49 20.21 -4.15
CA ALA A 175 -6.99 21.51 -3.72
C ALA A 175 -8.06 22.06 -4.65
N THR A 176 -7.84 21.99 -5.97
CA THR A 176 -8.78 22.46 -7.00
C THR A 176 -10.08 21.64 -6.94
N VAL A 177 -9.97 20.32 -7.05
CA VAL A 177 -11.13 19.42 -7.11
C VAL A 177 -11.86 19.36 -5.77
N GLY A 178 -11.12 19.43 -4.66
CA GLY A 178 -11.72 19.45 -3.32
C GLY A 178 -12.60 20.66 -3.06
N ARG A 179 -12.21 21.86 -3.56
CA ARG A 179 -13.04 23.06 -3.49
C ARG A 179 -14.23 23.00 -4.45
N GLU A 180 -14.01 22.56 -5.69
CA GLU A 180 -15.06 22.38 -6.69
C GLU A 180 -16.21 21.50 -6.17
N LEU A 181 -15.87 20.42 -5.47
CA LEU A 181 -16.84 19.47 -4.91
C LEU A 181 -17.27 19.81 -3.46
N HIS A 182 -16.89 20.96 -2.93
CA HIS A 182 -17.18 21.41 -1.57
C HIS A 182 -16.75 20.43 -0.46
N VAL A 183 -15.72 19.64 -0.70
CA VAL A 183 -15.10 18.72 0.27
C VAL A 183 -14.21 19.49 1.25
N ILE A 184 -13.58 20.55 0.77
CA ILE A 184 -12.79 21.51 1.54
C ILE A 184 -13.25 22.94 1.23
N LYS A 185 -12.85 23.89 2.08
CA LYS A 185 -13.14 25.34 1.90
C LYS A 185 -12.20 26.01 0.90
#